data_7474428fb2ca022585f3769cd3fe999f
#
_entry.id   7474428fb2ca022585f3769cd3fe999f
#
_cell.length_a   1.000
_cell.length_b   1.000
_cell.length_c   1.000
_cell.angle_alpha   90.00
_cell.angle_beta   90.00
_cell.angle_gamma   90.00
#
_symmetry.space_group_name_H-M   'P 1'
#
loop_
_entity.id
_entity.type
_entity.pdbx_description
1 polymer ?
#
loop_
_entity_poly.entity_id
_entity_poly.type
_entity_poly.pdbx_seq_one_letter_code
_entity_poly.pdbx_strand_id
1 'polypeptide(L)'
;VSGIENLPKHGPVLLLGNHISYIDFALIQWGTPRTIRFVVHDDYYRKPVFNWILRAVGAVSIRPENSRNAMQSIVSLLNDDCVVGIFPEGHVSTTGELSDLKRGFEKILSESKDSVVVVPFAVNDMWGSFFSKAPKSIKKKKKFSFRRDVNITIGKSLTSDTNRSEVKKSIGNLLF
;
A
#
# COMPACT_ATOMS: atom_id res chain seq x y z
N VAL A 1 0.08 14.32 6.39
CA VAL A 1 0.98 13.14 6.48
C VAL A 1 1.90 13.36 7.66
N SER A 2 1.99 12.38 8.54
CA SER A 2 2.90 12.35 9.69
C SER A 2 3.92 11.22 9.52
N GLY A 3 5.11 11.36 10.15
CA GLY A 3 6.17 10.35 10.10
C GLY A 3 6.88 10.25 8.75
N ILE A 4 6.81 11.28 7.90
CA ILE A 4 7.47 11.28 6.59
C ILE A 4 9.00 11.11 6.71
N GLU A 5 9.57 11.53 7.81
CA GLU A 5 10.98 11.37 8.18
C GLU A 5 11.40 9.89 8.34
N ASN A 6 10.44 8.99 8.56
CA ASN A 6 10.67 7.55 8.65
C ASN A 6 10.86 6.90 7.27
N LEU A 7 10.52 7.59 6.19
CA LEU A 7 10.75 7.09 4.84
C LEU A 7 12.19 7.37 4.42
N PRO A 8 13.03 6.35 4.19
CA PRO A 8 14.41 6.54 3.73
C PRO A 8 14.47 7.36 2.46
N LYS A 9 15.36 8.35 2.43
CA LYS A 9 15.56 9.23 1.25
C LYS A 9 16.13 8.48 0.05
N HIS A 10 16.92 7.45 0.31
CA HIS A 10 17.60 6.63 -0.69
C HIS A 10 17.49 5.15 -0.36
N GLY A 11 17.81 4.30 -1.32
CA GLY A 11 17.81 2.84 -1.17
C GLY A 11 16.41 2.21 -1.30
N PRO A 12 16.36 0.87 -1.25
CA PRO A 12 15.16 0.10 -1.49
C PRO A 12 14.21 0.16 -0.29
N VAL A 13 12.94 0.37 -0.56
CA VAL A 13 11.91 0.41 0.48
C VAL A 13 10.71 -0.43 0.05
N LEU A 14 10.28 -1.33 0.92
CA LEU A 14 9.00 -2.00 0.82
C LEU A 14 7.99 -1.34 1.76
N LEU A 15 7.07 -0.56 1.20
CA LEU A 15 5.98 0.08 1.92
C LEU A 15 4.80 -0.89 2.07
N LEU A 16 4.37 -1.14 3.30
CA LEU A 16 3.27 -2.04 3.62
C LEU A 16 2.19 -1.30 4.43
N GLY A 17 0.96 -1.28 3.95
CA GLY A 17 -0.11 -0.55 4.63
C GLY A 17 -1.50 -1.17 4.51
N ASN A 18 -2.45 -0.62 5.26
CA ASN A 18 -3.86 -1.00 5.18
C ASN A 18 -4.50 -0.51 3.87
N HIS A 19 -5.54 -1.23 3.42
CA HIS A 19 -6.25 -0.91 2.18
C HIS A 19 -7.73 -0.63 2.45
N ILE A 20 -8.08 0.64 2.59
CA ILE A 20 -9.41 1.08 3.02
C ILE A 20 -10.23 1.72 1.90
N SER A 21 -9.55 2.18 0.83
CA SER A 21 -10.20 2.80 -0.31
C SER A 21 -9.48 2.50 -1.63
N TYR A 22 -10.18 2.68 -2.75
CA TYR A 22 -9.60 2.49 -4.09
C TYR A 22 -8.55 3.54 -4.48
N ILE A 23 -8.41 4.62 -3.72
CA ILE A 23 -7.46 5.71 -4.02
C ILE A 23 -6.31 5.81 -3.00
N ASP A 24 -6.18 4.86 -2.09
CA ASP A 24 -5.11 4.89 -1.07
C ASP A 24 -3.72 5.03 -1.69
N PHE A 25 -3.47 4.36 -2.82
CA PHE A 25 -2.20 4.46 -3.56
C PHE A 25 -1.91 5.90 -4.02
N ALA A 26 -2.94 6.64 -4.44
CA ALA A 26 -2.78 8.02 -4.87
C ALA A 26 -2.56 8.97 -3.68
N LEU A 27 -3.23 8.69 -2.56
CA LEU A 27 -3.09 9.48 -1.34
C LEU A 27 -1.68 9.37 -0.76
N ILE A 28 -1.15 8.15 -0.63
CA ILE A 28 0.22 7.96 -0.12
C ILE A 28 1.26 8.49 -1.11
N GLN A 29 1.06 8.33 -2.43
CA GLN A 29 1.96 8.91 -3.42
C GLN A 29 2.00 10.44 -3.33
N TRP A 30 0.85 11.08 -3.17
CA TRP A 30 0.78 12.54 -2.98
C TRP A 30 1.54 13.01 -1.74
N GLY A 31 1.48 12.22 -0.66
CA GLY A 31 2.10 12.53 0.62
C GLY A 31 3.58 12.18 0.72
N THR A 32 4.20 11.61 -0.30
CA THR A 32 5.59 11.14 -0.26
C THR A 32 6.45 11.74 -1.36
N PRO A 33 7.73 12.08 -1.08
CA PRO A 33 8.63 12.70 -2.06
C PRO A 33 9.23 11.70 -3.05
N ARG A 34 9.12 10.40 -2.79
CA ARG A 34 9.65 9.33 -3.65
C ARG A 34 8.54 8.71 -4.49
N THR A 35 8.87 8.36 -5.74
CA THR A 35 7.93 7.60 -6.59
C THR A 35 7.76 6.19 -6.05
N ILE A 36 6.51 5.81 -5.78
CA ILE A 36 6.15 4.49 -5.28
C ILE A 36 5.63 3.63 -6.43
N ARG A 37 6.21 2.45 -6.62
CA ARG A 37 5.77 1.43 -7.57
C ARG A 37 4.72 0.54 -6.89
N PHE A 38 3.45 0.85 -7.04
CA PHE A 38 2.38 0.07 -6.41
C PHE A 38 2.12 -1.25 -7.11
N VAL A 39 1.82 -2.29 -6.32
CA VAL A 39 1.33 -3.57 -6.83
C VAL A 39 -0.20 -3.49 -6.92
N VAL A 40 -0.73 -3.62 -8.12
CA VAL A 40 -2.14 -3.40 -8.42
C VAL A 40 -2.72 -4.61 -9.15
N HIS A 41 -3.95 -5.01 -8.80
CA HIS A 41 -4.64 -6.08 -9.53
C HIS A 41 -4.89 -5.67 -10.98
N ASP A 42 -4.69 -6.59 -11.91
CA ASP A 42 -4.75 -6.32 -13.35
C ASP A 42 -6.10 -5.74 -13.82
N ASP A 43 -7.20 -6.11 -13.18
CA ASP A 43 -8.51 -5.54 -13.50
C ASP A 43 -8.56 -4.01 -13.35
N TYR A 44 -7.80 -3.47 -12.39
CA TYR A 44 -7.67 -2.02 -12.22
C TYR A 44 -6.64 -1.43 -13.16
N TYR A 45 -5.56 -2.17 -13.42
CA TYR A 45 -4.52 -1.77 -14.35
C TYR A 45 -5.06 -1.56 -15.78
N ARG A 46 -6.06 -2.34 -16.19
CA ARG A 46 -6.69 -2.27 -17.51
C ARG A 46 -7.75 -1.18 -17.65
N LYS A 47 -8.24 -0.59 -16.56
CA LYS A 47 -9.24 0.48 -16.64
C LYS A 47 -8.65 1.75 -17.23
N PRO A 48 -9.23 2.33 -18.29
CA PRO A 48 -8.65 3.47 -19.02
C PRO A 48 -8.33 4.66 -18.11
N VAL A 49 -9.20 4.93 -17.14
CA VAL A 49 -9.05 6.04 -16.17
C VAL A 49 -7.81 5.89 -15.30
N PHE A 50 -7.39 4.68 -14.95
CA PHE A 50 -6.25 4.43 -14.08
C PHE A 50 -4.98 4.02 -14.84
N ASN A 51 -5.15 3.46 -16.03
CA ASN A 51 -4.05 2.85 -16.78
C ASN A 51 -2.88 3.82 -17.02
N TRP A 52 -3.16 5.04 -17.46
CA TRP A 52 -2.11 6.01 -17.76
C TRP A 52 -1.34 6.44 -16.49
N ILE A 53 -2.04 6.65 -15.35
CA ILE A 53 -1.41 6.99 -14.07
C ILE A 53 -0.56 5.82 -13.59
N LEU A 54 -1.13 4.61 -13.56
CA LEU A 54 -0.44 3.42 -13.08
C LEU A 54 0.81 3.11 -13.92
N ARG A 55 0.74 3.34 -15.22
CA ARG A 55 1.91 3.24 -16.12
C ARG A 55 2.95 4.32 -15.84
N ALA A 56 2.51 5.56 -15.66
CA ALA A 56 3.41 6.69 -15.39
C ALA A 56 4.23 6.49 -14.11
N VAL A 57 3.61 5.91 -13.05
CA VAL A 57 4.32 5.58 -11.80
C VAL A 57 5.00 4.20 -11.84
N GLY A 58 4.92 3.46 -12.95
CA GLY A 58 5.51 2.13 -13.11
C GLY A 58 4.93 1.10 -12.14
N ALA A 59 3.61 1.10 -11.95
CA ALA A 59 2.95 0.13 -11.11
C ALA A 59 3.09 -1.30 -11.65
N VAL A 60 3.19 -2.29 -10.77
CA VAL A 60 3.30 -3.70 -11.11
C VAL A 60 1.91 -4.32 -11.14
N SER A 61 1.52 -4.87 -12.29
CA SER A 61 0.27 -5.61 -12.42
C SER A 61 0.40 -7.03 -11.87
N ILE A 62 -0.53 -7.45 -11.02
CA ILE A 62 -0.58 -8.79 -10.46
C ILE A 62 -1.90 -9.48 -10.75
N ARG A 63 -1.82 -10.78 -11.10
CA ARG A 63 -2.92 -11.75 -11.18
C ARG A 63 -2.49 -13.06 -10.52
N PRO A 64 -3.43 -13.93 -10.13
CA PRO A 64 -3.09 -15.26 -9.64
C PRO A 64 -2.18 -16.04 -10.61
N GLU A 65 -2.48 -15.98 -11.92
CA GLU A 65 -1.78 -16.72 -12.98
C GLU A 65 -0.36 -16.18 -13.24
N ASN A 66 -0.09 -14.91 -12.97
CA ASN A 66 1.21 -14.28 -13.17
C ASN A 66 1.90 -13.88 -11.85
N SER A 67 1.42 -14.37 -10.71
CA SER A 67 1.91 -13.98 -9.39
C SER A 67 3.41 -14.15 -9.22
N ARG A 68 3.99 -15.22 -9.79
CA ARG A 68 5.45 -15.46 -9.77
C ARG A 68 6.22 -14.39 -10.52
N ASN A 69 5.78 -14.03 -11.74
CA ASN A 69 6.43 -13.00 -12.55
C ASN A 69 6.29 -11.62 -11.88
N ALA A 70 5.13 -11.33 -11.29
CA ALA A 70 4.92 -10.10 -10.53
C ALA A 70 5.85 -10.02 -9.31
N MET A 71 6.04 -11.12 -8.59
CA MET A 71 7.00 -11.18 -7.47
C MET A 71 8.44 -10.93 -7.95
N GLN A 72 8.87 -11.56 -9.04
CA GLN A 72 10.19 -11.32 -9.61
C GLN A 72 10.39 -9.86 -10.03
N SER A 73 9.36 -9.23 -10.62
CA SER A 73 9.40 -7.80 -10.96
C SER A 73 9.53 -6.92 -9.73
N ILE A 74 8.84 -7.26 -8.63
CA ILE A 74 8.94 -6.53 -7.36
C ILE A 74 10.36 -6.67 -6.77
N VAL A 75 10.91 -7.87 -6.75
CA VAL A 75 12.29 -8.14 -6.30
C VAL A 75 13.29 -7.34 -7.13
N SER A 76 13.15 -7.33 -8.46
CA SER A 76 14.00 -6.51 -9.35
C SER A 76 13.92 -5.03 -8.99
N LEU A 77 12.73 -4.48 -8.84
CA LEU A 77 12.54 -3.07 -8.47
C LEU A 77 13.19 -2.72 -7.11
N LEU A 78 13.06 -3.60 -6.12
CA LEU A 78 13.73 -3.41 -4.83
C LEU A 78 15.25 -3.48 -4.96
N ASN A 79 15.77 -4.40 -5.79
CA ASN A 79 17.19 -4.50 -6.06
C ASN A 79 17.74 -3.28 -6.84
N ASP A 80 16.87 -2.57 -7.56
CA ASP A 80 17.16 -1.31 -8.27
C ASP A 80 16.87 -0.05 -7.40
N ASP A 81 16.89 -0.19 -6.07
CA ASP A 81 16.69 0.89 -5.10
C ASP A 81 15.34 1.63 -5.19
N CYS A 82 14.33 1.01 -5.79
CA CYS A 82 12.99 1.57 -5.88
C CYS A 82 12.22 1.47 -4.55
N VAL A 83 11.19 2.31 -4.42
CA VAL A 83 10.16 2.15 -3.40
C VAL A 83 9.00 1.35 -4.01
N VAL A 84 8.66 0.23 -3.39
CA VAL A 84 7.51 -0.59 -3.80
C VAL A 84 6.44 -0.55 -2.73
N GLY A 85 5.20 -0.25 -3.12
CA GLY A 85 4.04 -0.20 -2.23
C GLY A 85 3.14 -1.42 -2.42
N ILE A 86 2.84 -2.10 -1.32
CA ILE A 86 1.94 -3.26 -1.30
C ILE A 86 0.90 -3.07 -0.21
N PHE A 87 -0.34 -3.42 -0.53
CA PHE A 87 -1.41 -3.62 0.44
C PHE A 87 -1.50 -5.12 0.73
N PRO A 88 -0.86 -5.60 1.81
CA PRO A 88 -0.70 -7.04 2.05
C PRO A 88 -2.00 -7.77 2.38
N GLU A 89 -3.08 -7.06 2.66
CA GLU A 89 -4.44 -7.61 2.76
C GLU A 89 -4.89 -8.24 1.42
N GLY A 90 -4.42 -7.69 0.29
CA GLY A 90 -4.74 -8.14 -1.06
C GLY A 90 -6.15 -7.80 -1.52
N HIS A 91 -6.88 -6.99 -0.79
CA HIS A 91 -8.21 -6.47 -1.14
C HIS A 91 -8.50 -5.18 -0.36
N VAL A 92 -9.40 -4.36 -0.90
CA VAL A 92 -9.93 -3.19 -0.17
C VAL A 92 -10.85 -3.69 0.95
N SER A 93 -10.64 -3.21 2.18
CA SER A 93 -11.43 -3.58 3.35
C SER A 93 -12.94 -3.40 3.11
N THR A 94 -13.73 -4.37 3.56
CA THR A 94 -15.19 -4.35 3.53
C THR A 94 -15.83 -4.03 4.89
N THR A 95 -15.02 -3.99 5.94
CA THR A 95 -15.43 -3.72 7.33
C THR A 95 -14.93 -2.38 7.83
N GLY A 96 -13.86 -1.85 7.24
CA GLY A 96 -13.15 -0.67 7.73
C GLY A 96 -12.01 -1.00 8.68
N GLU A 97 -11.81 -2.28 8.97
CA GLU A 97 -10.77 -2.79 9.85
C GLU A 97 -9.61 -3.39 9.06
N LEU A 98 -8.45 -3.46 9.70
CA LEU A 98 -7.26 -4.14 9.15
C LEU A 98 -7.49 -5.66 9.18
N SER A 99 -7.53 -6.27 8.01
CA SER A 99 -7.71 -7.71 7.87
C SER A 99 -6.39 -8.49 8.03
N ASP A 100 -6.45 -9.81 7.85
CA ASP A 100 -5.25 -10.64 7.88
C ASP A 100 -4.36 -10.37 6.67
N LEU A 101 -3.06 -10.31 6.91
CA LEU A 101 -2.08 -10.04 5.88
C LEU A 101 -1.68 -11.34 5.17
N LYS A 102 -1.50 -11.29 3.86
CA LYS A 102 -0.94 -12.38 3.05
C LYS A 102 0.58 -12.44 3.20
N ARG A 103 1.15 -13.63 3.14
CA ARG A 103 2.60 -13.87 3.29
C ARG A 103 3.45 -13.52 2.06
N GLY A 104 2.84 -13.05 0.98
CA GLY A 104 3.58 -12.79 -0.27
C GLY A 104 4.76 -11.83 -0.10
N PHE A 105 4.65 -10.84 0.77
CA PHE A 105 5.74 -9.90 1.03
C PHE A 105 6.94 -10.54 1.76
N GLU A 106 6.72 -11.54 2.63
CA GLU A 106 7.80 -12.26 3.31
C GLU A 106 8.68 -12.99 2.27
N LYS A 107 8.04 -13.59 1.25
CA LYS A 107 8.76 -14.21 0.15
C LYS A 107 9.51 -13.20 -0.71
N ILE A 108 8.92 -12.04 -0.99
CA ILE A 108 9.59 -10.94 -1.70
C ILE A 108 10.86 -10.53 -0.94
N LEU A 109 10.76 -10.35 0.38
CA LEU A 109 11.91 -9.99 1.22
C LEU A 109 13.00 -11.06 1.18
N SER A 110 12.64 -12.34 1.29
CA SER A 110 13.63 -13.44 1.25
C SER A 110 14.35 -13.60 -0.09
N GLU A 111 13.80 -13.07 -1.18
CA GLU A 111 14.39 -13.10 -2.53
C GLU A 111 15.08 -11.77 -2.89
N SER A 112 14.92 -10.73 -2.08
CA SER A 112 15.53 -9.40 -2.28
C SER A 112 16.85 -9.26 -1.54
N LYS A 113 17.62 -8.20 -1.86
CA LYS A 113 18.85 -7.88 -1.13
C LYS A 113 18.58 -7.51 0.33
N ASP A 114 19.50 -7.79 1.22
CA ASP A 114 19.38 -7.57 2.68
C ASP A 114 19.19 -6.09 3.06
N SER A 115 19.55 -5.17 2.18
CA SER A 115 19.42 -3.73 2.40
C SER A 115 17.99 -3.20 2.25
N VAL A 116 17.00 -4.04 1.91
CA VAL A 116 15.59 -3.63 1.82
C VAL A 116 15.07 -3.24 3.19
N VAL A 117 14.56 -2.03 3.30
CA VAL A 117 13.91 -1.52 4.52
C VAL A 117 12.40 -1.66 4.38
N VAL A 118 11.76 -2.26 5.38
CA VAL A 118 10.30 -2.35 5.44
C VAL A 118 9.74 -1.16 6.20
N VAL A 119 8.81 -0.42 5.58
CA VAL A 119 8.19 0.74 6.22
C VAL A 119 6.68 0.54 6.27
N PRO A 120 6.08 0.38 7.46
CA PRO A 120 4.64 0.31 7.63
C PRO A 120 4.02 1.70 7.47
N PHE A 121 2.82 1.76 6.88
CA PHE A 121 2.02 2.99 6.85
C PHE A 121 0.55 2.68 7.13
N ALA A 122 -0.20 3.71 7.52
CA ALA A 122 -1.65 3.63 7.66
C ALA A 122 -2.33 4.82 6.96
N VAL A 123 -3.46 4.52 6.32
CA VAL A 123 -4.40 5.52 5.79
C VAL A 123 -5.64 5.49 6.67
N ASN A 124 -5.93 6.59 7.33
CA ASN A 124 -7.09 6.75 8.22
C ASN A 124 -8.17 7.61 7.56
N ASP A 125 -9.39 7.53 8.10
CA ASP A 125 -10.53 8.37 7.76
C ASP A 125 -11.13 8.18 6.36
N MET A 126 -10.67 7.18 5.60
CA MET A 126 -11.23 6.86 4.28
C MET A 126 -12.44 5.94 4.31
N TRP A 127 -12.72 5.25 5.44
CA TRP A 127 -13.89 4.41 5.57
C TRP A 127 -15.19 5.22 5.53
N GLY A 128 -16.15 4.76 4.73
CA GLY A 128 -17.40 5.49 4.46
C GLY A 128 -17.27 6.59 3.40
N SER A 129 -16.09 6.80 2.81
CA SER A 129 -15.92 7.65 1.64
C SER A 129 -16.58 7.04 0.40
N PHE A 130 -16.76 7.84 -0.65
CA PHE A 130 -17.23 7.36 -1.95
C PHE A 130 -16.31 6.26 -2.51
N PHE A 131 -15.01 6.36 -2.27
CA PHE A 131 -13.98 5.44 -2.77
C PHE A 131 -13.80 4.18 -1.91
N SER A 132 -14.45 4.06 -0.75
CA SER A 132 -14.38 2.85 0.09
C SER A 132 -15.41 1.79 -0.34
N LYS A 133 -15.25 0.56 0.16
CA LYS A 133 -16.26 -0.51 0.02
C LYS A 133 -17.33 -0.48 1.11
N ALA A 134 -17.42 0.59 1.89
CA ALA A 134 -18.44 0.73 2.93
C ALA A 134 -19.86 0.59 2.36
N PRO A 135 -20.81 -0.01 3.10
CA PRO A 135 -22.21 -0.09 2.71
C PRO A 135 -22.82 1.29 2.43
N LYS A 136 -23.80 1.32 1.54
CA LYS A 136 -24.48 2.58 1.17
C LYS A 136 -25.10 3.30 2.38
N SER A 137 -25.53 2.58 3.39
CA SER A 137 -26.06 3.14 4.66
C SER A 137 -25.01 3.98 5.41
N ILE A 138 -23.75 3.54 5.42
CA ILE A 138 -22.64 4.27 6.04
C ILE A 138 -22.24 5.47 5.18
N LYS A 139 -22.14 5.28 3.86
CA LYS A 139 -21.80 6.37 2.93
C LYS A 139 -22.82 7.52 2.95
N LYS A 140 -24.14 7.21 3.08
CA LYS A 140 -25.20 8.22 3.17
C LYS A 140 -25.19 9.00 4.49
N LYS A 141 -24.79 8.38 5.60
CA LYS A 141 -24.71 9.06 6.91
C LYS A 141 -23.56 10.09 6.94
N LYS A 142 -22.48 9.84 6.24
CA LYS A 142 -21.40 10.81 6.05
C LYS A 142 -21.70 11.60 4.79
N LYS A 143 -22.35 12.79 4.94
CA LYS A 143 -22.66 13.70 3.83
C LYS A 143 -21.53 13.71 2.81
N PHE A 144 -21.86 13.67 1.52
CA PHE A 144 -20.92 13.79 0.41
C PHE A 144 -20.14 15.09 0.58
N SER A 145 -19.00 15.01 1.25
CA SER A 145 -18.10 16.14 1.44
C SER A 145 -16.90 15.90 0.56
N PHE A 146 -16.66 16.80 -0.39
CA PHE A 146 -15.39 16.85 -1.14
C PHE A 146 -14.20 17.23 -0.23
N ARG A 147 -14.49 17.76 0.96
CA ARG A 147 -13.47 18.08 1.97
C ARG A 147 -13.52 16.99 3.03
N ARG A 148 -12.54 16.11 2.99
CA ARG A 148 -12.33 15.08 3.98
C ARG A 148 -10.90 15.15 4.45
N ASP A 149 -10.71 15.29 5.75
CA ASP A 149 -9.40 15.17 6.34
C ASP A 149 -9.01 13.69 6.28
N VAL A 150 -7.90 13.43 5.60
CA VAL A 150 -7.32 12.09 5.47
C VAL A 150 -5.98 12.11 6.17
N ASN A 151 -5.82 11.23 7.15
CA ASN A 151 -4.59 11.09 7.88
C ASN A 151 -3.77 9.92 7.32
N ILE A 152 -2.53 10.20 6.94
CA ILE A 152 -1.56 9.21 6.53
C ILE A 152 -0.43 9.23 7.54
N THR A 153 -0.15 8.09 8.15
CA THR A 153 0.93 7.95 9.13
C THR A 153 1.95 6.95 8.61
N ILE A 154 3.20 7.37 8.51
CA ILE A 154 4.33 6.51 8.15
C ILE A 154 5.04 6.09 9.43
N GLY A 155 5.09 4.79 9.67
CA GLY A 155 5.68 4.21 10.87
C GLY A 155 7.20 4.09 10.78
N LYS A 156 7.81 3.74 11.91
CA LYS A 156 9.25 3.43 11.98
C LYS A 156 9.57 2.21 11.13
N SER A 157 10.73 2.24 10.51
CA SER A 157 11.20 1.13 9.69
C SER A 157 11.39 -0.16 10.50
N LEU A 158 11.11 -1.27 9.84
CA LEU A 158 11.36 -2.63 10.30
C LEU A 158 12.51 -3.22 9.47
N THR A 159 13.13 -4.24 9.98
CA THR A 159 14.17 -5.00 9.28
C THR A 159 13.61 -5.92 8.20
N SER A 160 14.46 -6.39 7.28
CA SER A 160 14.04 -7.26 6.18
C SER A 160 13.62 -8.67 6.62
N ASP A 161 13.94 -9.08 7.85
CA ASP A 161 13.53 -10.35 8.47
C ASP A 161 12.16 -10.30 9.17
N THR A 162 11.48 -9.14 9.09
CA THR A 162 10.15 -8.96 9.69
C THR A 162 9.11 -9.92 9.14
N ASN A 163 8.18 -10.30 9.98
CA ASN A 163 7.13 -11.24 9.66
C ASN A 163 5.73 -10.59 9.65
N ARG A 164 4.75 -11.35 9.17
CA ARG A 164 3.35 -10.92 9.04
C ARG A 164 2.76 -10.38 10.35
N SER A 165 3.08 -11.00 11.49
CA SER A 165 2.53 -10.60 12.78
C SER A 165 3.06 -9.23 13.22
N GLU A 166 4.35 -9.01 13.03
CA GLU A 166 5.02 -7.72 13.35
C GLU A 166 4.53 -6.60 12.47
N VAL A 167 4.43 -6.86 11.15
CA VAL A 167 3.91 -5.87 10.19
C VAL A 167 2.46 -5.53 10.53
N LYS A 168 1.60 -6.53 10.80
CA LYS A 168 0.20 -6.30 11.18
C LYS A 168 0.09 -5.46 12.46
N LYS A 169 0.89 -5.78 13.48
CA LYS A 169 0.95 -5.01 14.73
C LYS A 169 1.41 -3.57 14.47
N SER A 170 2.45 -3.40 13.65
CA SER A 170 2.99 -2.07 13.32
C SER A 170 1.97 -1.21 12.58
N ILE A 171 1.27 -1.75 11.56
CA ILE A 171 0.19 -1.04 10.88
C ILE A 171 -0.95 -0.74 11.85
N GLY A 172 -1.36 -1.71 12.70
CA GLY A 172 -2.42 -1.54 13.68
C GLY A 172 -2.15 -0.38 14.65
N ASN A 173 -0.91 -0.22 15.09
CA ASN A 173 -0.50 0.88 15.99
C ASN A 173 -0.54 2.27 15.31
N LEU A 174 -0.62 2.35 13.98
CA LEU A 174 -0.71 3.61 13.23
C LEU A 174 -2.17 4.01 12.93
N LEU A 175 -3.13 3.14 13.23
CA LEU A 175 -4.55 3.35 12.92
C LEU A 175 -5.31 4.14 14.02
N PHE A 176 -4.63 4.55 15.10
CA PHE A 176 -5.20 5.25 16.26
C PHE A 176 -4.48 6.55 16.56
#